data_f29c6867405c9175ce82fb2a4c3ecf7c
#
_entry.id   f29c6867405c9175ce82fb2a4c3ecf7c
#
_cell.length_a   1.000
_cell.length_b   1.000
_cell.length_c   1.000
_cell.angle_alpha   90.00
_cell.angle_beta   90.00
_cell.angle_gamma   90.00
#
_symmetry.space_group_name_H-M   'P 1'
#
loop_
_entity.id
_entity.type
_entity.pdbx_description
1 polymer ?
#
loop_
_entity_poly.entity_id
_entity_poly.type
_entity_poly.pdbx_seq_one_letter_code
_entity_poly.pdbx_strand_id
1 'polypeptide(L)'
;MRGILEAAIYVPRWRLETANISETWGQSTAKGIDEKAVPAADEDTLTMAIEAVERLFSNSTADRNDVDHVAVATTTPPLAESDLVAKLRTATGLPANVRTATLTQHTASGAEALATAIDRDGLSLVVCSDCPVGIPATTDHPLGAGAAAMLIGEDARTAVSSVGWYSLDAPGIRFRTADSVQSLGITNYERETIITAVTAAMENTTTDRSIDYAVLHQPNGTLPYRIARSVSIDTEKLTHGIVSRTIGDVGTATVAIGLLKALSEATTGEDTLAVFYGGGTAAAFNCTGSLNVSGLLDFDETESLTYATYLRQRGYLGTEQITGGGANVSLPTWQRSLDSRYRLVAGRCPLCDSISFPPDGACQTCHERVSFEHVPAEREGTIVAASVIGHGGAPPEFTTYQQRSGRYAAVIVELPVGDQSVRVPAQLTDIDTDEVAIEIGDTVRSTIRRIYEQEGVVRYGVKFTPNMKNRQTD
;
A
#
# COMPACT_ATOMS: atom_id res chain seq x y z
N MET A 1 -1.04 -25.75 12.95
CA MET A 1 -1.72 -24.58 13.55
C MET A 1 -1.81 -23.49 12.52
N ARG A 2 -2.98 -22.88 12.42
CA ARG A 2 -3.25 -21.83 11.44
C ARG A 2 -2.67 -20.48 11.89
N GLY A 3 -2.16 -19.71 10.94
CA GLY A 3 -1.53 -18.41 11.24
C GLY A 3 -0.89 -17.80 10.00
N ILE A 4 0.13 -16.95 10.20
CA ILE A 4 0.82 -16.22 9.14
C ILE A 4 1.96 -17.08 8.57
N LEU A 5 1.86 -17.42 7.29
CA LEU A 5 2.87 -18.18 6.55
C LEU A 5 4.01 -17.28 6.06
N GLU A 6 3.62 -16.20 5.39
CA GLU A 6 4.50 -15.24 4.72
C GLU A 6 3.88 -13.85 4.75
N ALA A 7 4.70 -12.81 4.68
CA ALA A 7 4.22 -11.45 4.66
C ALA A 7 5.18 -10.49 3.94
N ALA A 8 4.60 -9.37 3.51
CA ALA A 8 5.34 -8.23 3.00
C ALA A 8 4.71 -6.92 3.45
N ILE A 9 5.52 -5.89 3.52
CA ILE A 9 5.08 -4.51 3.73
C ILE A 9 5.46 -3.65 2.52
N TYR A 10 4.72 -2.58 2.35
CA TYR A 10 5.08 -1.48 1.47
C TYR A 10 4.85 -0.16 2.21
N VAL A 11 5.87 0.67 2.25
CA VAL A 11 5.81 2.04 2.75
C VAL A 11 6.29 2.96 1.64
N PRO A 12 5.53 4.00 1.26
CA PRO A 12 5.97 4.97 0.28
C PRO A 12 7.35 5.54 0.63
N ARG A 13 8.15 5.81 -0.38
CA ARG A 13 9.52 6.30 -0.26
C ARG A 13 9.63 7.68 0.37
N TRP A 14 8.66 8.56 0.08
CA TRP A 14 8.72 9.95 0.50
C TRP A 14 8.43 10.11 1.99
N ARG A 15 9.17 10.99 2.64
CA ARG A 15 8.99 11.35 4.06
C ARG A 15 8.77 12.84 4.22
N LEU A 16 7.88 13.18 5.14
CA LEU A 16 7.70 14.54 5.61
C LEU A 16 8.05 14.60 7.11
N GLU A 17 9.09 15.33 7.46
CA GLU A 17 9.44 15.59 8.84
C GLU A 17 8.37 16.48 9.52
N THR A 18 7.96 16.14 10.73
CA THR A 18 6.96 16.89 11.48
C THR A 18 7.50 18.26 11.93
N ALA A 19 8.82 18.45 11.93
CA ALA A 19 9.46 19.75 12.12
C ALA A 19 9.05 20.76 11.04
N ASN A 20 8.98 20.36 9.76
CA ASN A 20 8.56 21.21 8.64
C ASN A 20 7.08 21.63 8.76
N ILE A 21 6.23 20.76 9.35
CA ILE A 21 4.85 21.09 9.67
C ILE A 21 4.80 22.17 10.77
N SER A 22 5.59 21.96 11.84
CA SER A 22 5.66 22.89 12.97
C SER A 22 6.19 24.28 12.56
N GLU A 23 7.17 24.32 11.66
CA GLU A 23 7.70 25.56 11.11
C GLU A 23 6.62 26.36 10.36
N THR A 24 5.78 25.67 9.58
CA THR A 24 4.73 26.31 8.78
C THR A 24 3.54 26.77 9.62
N TRP A 25 3.08 25.94 10.57
CA TRP A 25 1.85 26.18 11.34
C TRP A 25 2.09 26.72 12.75
N GLY A 26 3.35 26.88 13.17
CA GLY A 26 3.73 27.24 14.54
C GLY A 26 3.55 26.13 15.56
N GLN A 27 2.94 25.00 15.17
CA GLN A 27 2.72 23.81 16.00
C GLN A 27 2.45 22.57 15.15
N SER A 28 2.64 21.37 15.75
CA SER A 28 2.21 20.10 15.16
C SER A 28 1.33 19.32 16.12
N THR A 29 0.29 18.66 15.61
CA THR A 29 -0.55 17.71 16.36
C THR A 29 0.01 16.28 16.30
N ALA A 30 1.06 16.02 15.54
CA ALA A 30 1.72 14.73 15.36
C ALA A 30 2.60 14.35 16.57
N LYS A 31 1.98 14.13 17.71
CA LYS A 31 2.68 13.87 18.99
C LYS A 31 3.50 12.57 18.91
N GLY A 32 4.84 12.70 19.10
CA GLY A 32 5.76 11.57 19.11
C GLY A 32 5.97 10.92 17.74
N ILE A 33 5.64 11.63 16.66
CA ILE A 33 5.94 11.28 15.27
C ILE A 33 7.05 12.21 14.81
N ASP A 34 8.16 11.66 14.38
CA ASP A 34 9.30 12.43 13.89
C ASP A 34 9.10 12.76 12.40
N GLU A 35 8.64 11.78 11.64
CA GLU A 35 8.32 11.90 10.22
C GLU A 35 7.12 11.02 9.85
N LYS A 36 6.53 11.26 8.69
CA LYS A 36 5.43 10.46 8.16
C LYS A 36 5.69 10.04 6.72
N ALA A 37 5.25 8.85 6.35
CA ALA A 37 5.29 8.37 4.98
C ALA A 37 4.26 9.09 4.12
N VAL A 38 4.66 9.56 2.96
CA VAL A 38 3.83 10.32 2.02
C VAL A 38 3.71 9.55 0.72
N PRO A 39 2.50 9.19 0.28
CA PRO A 39 2.32 8.55 -1.02
C PRO A 39 2.66 9.54 -2.14
N ALA A 40 3.26 9.04 -3.22
CA ALA A 40 3.47 9.82 -4.43
C ALA A 40 2.12 10.30 -5.00
N ALA A 41 2.14 11.30 -5.88
CA ALA A 41 0.92 11.89 -6.45
C ALA A 41 0.04 10.87 -7.21
N ASP A 42 0.63 9.77 -7.68
CA ASP A 42 0.00 8.69 -8.41
C ASP A 42 -0.17 7.39 -7.58
N GLU A 43 0.08 7.45 -6.30
CA GLU A 43 -0.21 6.38 -5.35
C GLU A 43 -1.54 6.57 -4.64
N ASP A 44 -2.17 5.46 -4.29
CA ASP A 44 -3.33 5.38 -3.43
C ASP A 44 -3.38 4.01 -2.72
N THR A 45 -4.43 3.79 -1.96
CA THR A 45 -4.66 2.53 -1.23
C THR A 45 -4.54 1.29 -2.11
N LEU A 46 -5.06 1.33 -3.36
CA LEU A 46 -5.00 0.18 -4.26
C LEU A 46 -3.58 -0.08 -4.76
N THR A 47 -2.87 0.95 -5.18
CA THR A 47 -1.51 0.81 -5.73
C THR A 47 -0.54 0.30 -4.66
N MET A 48 -0.64 0.79 -3.42
CA MET A 48 0.17 0.31 -2.29
C MET A 48 -0.18 -1.13 -1.92
N ALA A 49 -1.48 -1.49 -1.92
CA ALA A 49 -1.93 -2.87 -1.71
C ALA A 49 -1.35 -3.83 -2.75
N ILE A 50 -1.37 -3.43 -4.04
CA ILE A 50 -0.79 -4.21 -5.14
C ILE A 50 0.71 -4.41 -4.92
N GLU A 51 1.45 -3.35 -4.58
CA GLU A 51 2.90 -3.44 -4.37
C GLU A 51 3.25 -4.36 -3.20
N ALA A 52 2.52 -4.29 -2.08
CA ALA A 52 2.71 -5.21 -0.95
C ALA A 52 2.47 -6.68 -1.36
N VAL A 53 1.41 -6.95 -2.13
CA VAL A 53 1.09 -8.30 -2.64
C VAL A 53 2.15 -8.78 -3.62
N GLU A 54 2.62 -7.93 -4.53
CA GLU A 54 3.67 -8.29 -5.48
C GLU A 54 4.99 -8.63 -4.78
N ARG A 55 5.38 -7.86 -3.75
CA ARG A 55 6.56 -8.14 -2.91
C ARG A 55 6.43 -9.45 -2.16
N LEU A 56 5.23 -9.75 -1.64
CA LEU A 56 4.97 -11.00 -0.96
C LEU A 56 5.21 -12.17 -1.92
N PHE A 57 4.56 -12.19 -3.08
CA PHE A 57 4.68 -13.28 -4.03
C PHE A 57 6.03 -13.36 -4.75
N SER A 58 6.79 -12.27 -4.83
CA SER A 58 8.16 -12.31 -5.40
C SER A 58 9.13 -13.11 -4.53
N ASN A 59 8.84 -13.26 -3.24
CA ASN A 59 9.68 -13.99 -2.28
C ASN A 59 8.97 -15.24 -1.70
N SER A 60 7.76 -15.54 -2.19
CA SER A 60 6.93 -16.65 -1.74
C SER A 60 7.21 -17.93 -2.53
N THR A 61 7.02 -19.06 -1.86
CA THR A 61 6.93 -20.38 -2.51
C THR A 61 5.48 -20.80 -2.81
N ALA A 62 4.50 -20.03 -2.31
CA ALA A 62 3.08 -20.30 -2.57
C ALA A 62 2.70 -19.89 -4.00
N ASP A 63 1.88 -20.70 -4.66
CA ASP A 63 1.30 -20.35 -5.96
C ASP A 63 0.11 -19.40 -5.75
N ARG A 64 0.05 -18.33 -6.54
CA ARG A 64 -1.11 -17.42 -6.56
C ARG A 64 -2.43 -18.13 -6.86
N ASN A 65 -2.36 -19.22 -7.63
CA ASN A 65 -3.52 -20.03 -8.00
C ASN A 65 -4.11 -20.82 -6.83
N ASP A 66 -3.35 -21.01 -5.75
CA ASP A 66 -3.80 -21.70 -4.54
C ASP A 66 -4.56 -20.79 -3.57
N VAL A 67 -4.63 -19.48 -3.85
CA VAL A 67 -5.36 -18.53 -3.01
C VAL A 67 -6.86 -18.70 -3.19
N ASP A 68 -7.55 -19.08 -2.11
CA ASP A 68 -9.01 -19.29 -2.07
C ASP A 68 -9.80 -18.06 -1.63
N HIS A 69 -9.17 -17.18 -0.86
CA HIS A 69 -9.81 -16.02 -0.27
C HIS A 69 -8.89 -14.81 -0.23
N VAL A 70 -9.43 -13.64 -0.55
CA VAL A 70 -8.75 -12.34 -0.45
C VAL A 70 -9.59 -11.38 0.38
N ALA A 71 -9.03 -10.91 1.48
CA ALA A 71 -9.62 -9.86 2.31
C ALA A 71 -8.77 -8.59 2.26
N VAL A 72 -9.38 -7.46 1.89
CA VAL A 72 -8.73 -6.15 1.92
C VAL A 72 -9.39 -5.27 2.97
N ALA A 73 -8.59 -4.79 3.92
CA ALA A 73 -9.00 -3.82 4.92
C ALA A 73 -8.49 -2.43 4.58
N THR A 74 -9.37 -1.45 4.55
CA THR A 74 -9.04 -0.04 4.28
C THR A 74 -10.09 0.91 4.84
N THR A 75 -9.66 2.08 5.32
CA THR A 75 -10.56 3.22 5.58
C THR A 75 -10.57 4.23 4.44
N THR A 76 -9.71 4.05 3.44
CA THR A 76 -9.52 5.00 2.33
C THR A 76 -9.64 4.33 0.96
N PRO A 77 -10.78 3.65 0.67
CA PRO A 77 -10.98 3.10 -0.67
C PRO A 77 -10.97 4.24 -1.72
N PRO A 78 -10.38 4.02 -2.90
CA PRO A 78 -10.31 5.06 -3.95
C PRO A 78 -11.67 5.57 -4.42
N LEU A 79 -12.71 4.76 -4.28
CA LEU A 79 -14.12 5.13 -4.52
C LEU A 79 -14.95 4.66 -3.33
N ALA A 80 -15.96 5.44 -2.96
CA ALA A 80 -16.88 5.11 -1.86
C ALA A 80 -17.65 3.80 -2.13
N GLU A 81 -17.95 3.52 -3.39
CA GLU A 81 -18.59 2.29 -3.84
C GLU A 81 -17.88 1.78 -5.12
N SER A 82 -17.17 0.69 -4.99
CA SER A 82 -16.62 -0.10 -6.12
C SER A 82 -15.98 -1.38 -5.59
N ASP A 83 -15.76 -2.37 -6.46
CA ASP A 83 -15.02 -3.58 -6.09
C ASP A 83 -13.50 -3.33 -6.15
N LEU A 84 -12.94 -2.99 -5.00
CA LEU A 84 -11.50 -2.77 -4.81
C LEU A 84 -10.72 -4.09 -4.99
N VAL A 85 -11.26 -5.20 -4.44
CA VAL A 85 -10.57 -6.49 -4.44
C VAL A 85 -10.52 -7.10 -5.83
N ALA A 86 -11.55 -6.89 -6.67
CA ALA A 86 -11.53 -7.35 -8.06
C ALA A 86 -10.41 -6.67 -8.87
N LYS A 87 -10.14 -5.38 -8.61
CA LYS A 87 -9.02 -4.68 -9.24
C LYS A 87 -7.67 -5.22 -8.74
N LEU A 88 -7.51 -5.37 -7.41
CA LEU A 88 -6.32 -5.98 -6.82
C LEU A 88 -6.04 -7.36 -7.43
N ARG A 89 -7.05 -8.24 -7.42
CA ARG A 89 -6.99 -9.59 -8.00
C ARG A 89 -6.51 -9.59 -9.46
N THR A 90 -7.11 -8.73 -10.27
CA THR A 90 -6.76 -8.64 -11.70
C THR A 90 -5.33 -8.15 -11.90
N ALA A 91 -4.91 -7.14 -11.13
CA ALA A 91 -3.57 -6.57 -11.21
C ALA A 91 -2.48 -7.53 -10.74
N THR A 92 -2.77 -8.36 -9.73
CA THR A 92 -1.82 -9.31 -9.15
C THR A 92 -1.92 -10.73 -9.74
N GLY A 93 -2.83 -10.96 -10.69
CA GLY A 93 -2.96 -12.26 -11.34
C GLY A 93 -3.54 -13.37 -10.47
N LEU A 94 -4.27 -13.04 -9.43
CA LEU A 94 -4.97 -14.02 -8.58
C LEU A 94 -6.17 -14.66 -9.33
N PRO A 95 -6.62 -15.86 -8.95
CA PRO A 95 -7.69 -16.60 -9.62
C PRO A 95 -9.00 -15.80 -9.72
N ALA A 96 -9.73 -15.95 -10.82
CA ALA A 96 -10.99 -15.25 -11.03
C ALA A 96 -12.12 -15.70 -10.10
N ASN A 97 -12.05 -16.93 -9.61
CA ASN A 97 -13.01 -17.57 -8.72
C ASN A 97 -12.68 -17.44 -7.23
N VAL A 98 -11.61 -16.68 -6.89
CA VAL A 98 -11.26 -16.42 -5.49
C VAL A 98 -12.41 -15.69 -4.77
N ARG A 99 -12.71 -16.06 -3.53
CA ARG A 99 -13.68 -15.36 -2.72
C ARG A 99 -13.08 -14.05 -2.21
N THR A 100 -13.82 -12.96 -2.34
CA THR A 100 -13.35 -11.62 -2.00
C THR A 100 -14.12 -11.01 -0.83
N ALA A 101 -13.46 -10.18 -0.02
CA ALA A 101 -14.07 -9.35 1.02
C ALA A 101 -13.35 -7.99 1.09
N THR A 102 -14.14 -6.92 1.22
CA THR A 102 -13.64 -5.59 1.56
C THR A 102 -14.16 -5.19 2.93
N LEU A 103 -13.25 -4.89 3.86
CA LEU A 103 -13.57 -4.47 5.22
C LEU A 103 -13.18 -3.01 5.39
N THR A 104 -14.15 -2.19 5.78
CA THR A 104 -14.00 -0.73 5.84
C THR A 104 -14.57 -0.15 7.14
N GLN A 105 -14.80 1.14 7.19
CA GLN A 105 -15.48 1.92 8.22
C GLN A 105 -14.58 2.36 9.39
N HIS A 106 -13.67 1.53 9.90
CA HIS A 106 -12.82 1.88 11.03
C HIS A 106 -11.44 1.22 10.95
N THR A 107 -10.48 1.73 11.70
CA THR A 107 -9.08 1.28 11.65
C THR A 107 -8.85 -0.12 12.24
N ALA A 108 -9.81 -0.69 12.97
CA ALA A 108 -9.75 -2.09 13.41
C ALA A 108 -10.22 -3.10 12.34
N SER A 109 -10.66 -2.66 11.14
CA SER A 109 -11.06 -3.58 10.07
C SER A 109 -9.91 -4.49 9.59
N GLY A 110 -8.64 -4.11 9.84
CA GLY A 110 -7.50 -4.99 9.64
C GLY A 110 -7.53 -6.24 10.53
N ALA A 111 -7.98 -6.09 11.77
CA ALA A 111 -8.19 -7.21 12.69
C ALA A 111 -9.30 -8.15 12.20
N GLU A 112 -10.40 -7.59 11.71
CA GLU A 112 -11.52 -8.38 11.16
C GLU A 112 -11.10 -9.17 9.93
N ALA A 113 -10.28 -8.56 9.04
CA ALA A 113 -9.71 -9.25 7.89
C ALA A 113 -8.83 -10.44 8.31
N LEU A 114 -7.94 -10.23 9.28
CA LEU A 114 -7.05 -11.26 9.80
C LEU A 114 -7.84 -12.39 10.49
N ALA A 115 -8.78 -12.07 11.37
CA ALA A 115 -9.61 -13.06 12.05
C ALA A 115 -10.44 -13.89 11.06
N THR A 116 -11.09 -13.23 10.09
CA THR A 116 -11.85 -13.93 9.04
C THR A 116 -10.97 -14.92 8.25
N ALA A 117 -9.73 -14.58 7.98
CA ALA A 117 -8.81 -15.46 7.28
C ALA A 117 -8.34 -16.63 8.16
N ILE A 118 -8.17 -16.40 9.46
CA ILE A 118 -7.80 -17.45 10.42
C ILE A 118 -8.93 -18.45 10.63
N ASP A 119 -10.18 -18.01 10.63
CA ASP A 119 -11.36 -18.84 10.84
C ASP A 119 -11.76 -19.67 9.59
N ARG A 120 -11.04 -19.52 8.47
CA ARG A 120 -11.37 -20.17 7.19
C ARG A 120 -10.35 -21.25 6.85
N ASP A 121 -10.82 -22.32 6.20
CA ASP A 121 -9.95 -23.29 5.55
C ASP A 121 -9.29 -22.71 4.28
N GLY A 122 -8.24 -23.38 3.80
CA GLY A 122 -7.53 -23.01 2.58
C GLY A 122 -6.53 -21.85 2.75
N LEU A 123 -5.99 -21.34 1.65
CA LEU A 123 -5.03 -20.27 1.63
C LEU A 123 -5.73 -18.92 1.49
N SER A 124 -5.53 -18.01 2.44
CA SER A 124 -6.11 -16.68 2.45
C SER A 124 -5.03 -15.60 2.29
N LEU A 125 -5.30 -14.58 1.48
CA LEU A 125 -4.51 -13.36 1.37
C LEU A 125 -5.23 -12.25 2.12
N VAL A 126 -4.59 -11.69 3.13
CA VAL A 126 -5.05 -10.51 3.88
C VAL A 126 -4.20 -9.31 3.50
N VAL A 127 -4.85 -8.20 3.15
CA VAL A 127 -4.17 -6.95 2.82
C VAL A 127 -4.77 -5.81 3.65
N CYS A 128 -3.92 -5.09 4.40
CA CYS A 128 -4.28 -3.85 5.07
C CYS A 128 -3.59 -2.70 4.35
N SER A 129 -4.32 -1.70 3.86
CA SER A 129 -3.72 -0.58 3.11
C SER A 129 -4.51 0.70 3.32
N ASP A 130 -3.84 1.78 3.69
CA ASP A 130 -4.47 3.09 3.86
C ASP A 130 -3.53 4.23 3.45
N CYS A 131 -4.13 5.32 2.95
CA CYS A 131 -3.49 6.62 2.76
C CYS A 131 -4.42 7.76 3.18
N PRO A 132 -4.75 7.87 4.47
CA PRO A 132 -5.72 8.83 4.97
C PRO A 132 -5.30 10.27 4.67
N VAL A 133 -6.31 11.13 4.54
CA VAL A 133 -6.18 12.58 4.31
C VAL A 133 -6.87 13.28 5.46
N GLY A 134 -6.29 14.33 5.98
CA GLY A 134 -6.81 15.15 7.06
C GLY A 134 -6.99 16.61 6.67
N ILE A 135 -7.26 17.44 7.66
CA ILE A 135 -7.23 18.90 7.51
C ILE A 135 -5.77 19.36 7.67
N PRO A 136 -5.15 20.02 6.67
CA PRO A 136 -3.71 20.35 6.67
C PRO A 136 -3.21 21.08 7.90
N ALA A 137 -4.06 21.93 8.51
CA ALA A 137 -3.72 22.68 9.69
C ALA A 137 -3.79 21.88 11.01
N THR A 138 -4.36 20.66 11.00
CA THR A 138 -4.66 19.92 12.24
C THR A 138 -4.59 18.41 12.08
N THR A 139 -5.67 17.77 11.58
CA THR A 139 -5.84 16.30 11.63
C THR A 139 -4.96 15.56 10.63
N ASP A 140 -4.40 16.24 9.65
CA ASP A 140 -3.48 15.66 8.67
C ASP A 140 -2.07 15.41 9.22
N HIS A 141 -1.66 16.13 10.25
CA HIS A 141 -0.28 16.08 10.74
C HIS A 141 0.22 14.68 11.08
N PRO A 142 -0.52 13.83 11.81
CA PRO A 142 -0.07 12.48 12.15
C PRO A 142 -0.27 11.44 11.04
N LEU A 143 -1.01 11.75 9.96
CA LEU A 143 -1.45 10.76 8.98
C LEU A 143 -0.36 10.41 7.97
N GLY A 144 -0.08 9.12 7.85
CA GLY A 144 0.87 8.56 6.90
C GLY A 144 0.21 7.68 5.84
N ALA A 145 1.00 6.83 5.18
CA ALA A 145 0.53 5.91 4.16
C ALA A 145 1.36 4.61 4.15
N GLY A 146 0.74 3.49 3.76
CA GLY A 146 1.41 2.21 3.61
C GLY A 146 0.46 1.02 3.51
N ALA A 147 1.03 -0.15 3.29
CA ALA A 147 0.30 -1.40 3.18
C ALA A 147 1.05 -2.57 3.80
N ALA A 148 0.29 -3.58 4.25
CA ALA A 148 0.78 -4.88 4.69
C ALA A 148 -0.01 -5.97 3.96
N ALA A 149 0.67 -7.02 3.48
CA ALA A 149 0.08 -8.21 2.90
C ALA A 149 0.56 -9.45 3.65
N MET A 150 -0.35 -10.38 3.93
CA MET A 150 -0.11 -11.59 4.71
C MET A 150 -0.79 -12.79 4.04
N LEU A 151 -0.07 -13.89 3.88
CA LEU A 151 -0.64 -15.20 3.56
C LEU A 151 -0.97 -15.94 4.85
N ILE A 152 -2.21 -16.40 4.96
CA ILE A 152 -2.76 -17.10 6.14
C ILE A 152 -3.12 -18.53 5.73
N GLY A 153 -2.60 -19.49 6.47
CA GLY A 153 -2.86 -20.90 6.18
C GLY A 153 -2.43 -21.83 7.32
N GLU A 154 -2.49 -23.15 7.04
CA GLU A 154 -2.02 -24.19 7.97
C GLU A 154 -0.48 -24.26 7.97
N ASP A 155 0.06 -24.92 8.99
CA ASP A 155 1.50 -25.10 9.20
C ASP A 155 2.30 -23.78 9.20
N ALA A 156 1.67 -22.75 9.78
CA ALA A 156 2.18 -21.41 9.81
C ALA A 156 3.46 -21.27 10.65
N ARG A 157 4.39 -20.44 10.17
CA ARG A 157 5.62 -20.07 10.92
C ARG A 157 5.29 -19.23 12.15
N THR A 158 4.27 -18.38 12.04
CA THR A 158 3.72 -17.62 13.15
C THR A 158 2.29 -18.06 13.39
N ALA A 159 2.08 -18.85 14.43
CA ALA A 159 0.75 -19.32 14.81
C ALA A 159 -0.05 -18.21 15.50
N VAL A 160 -1.34 -18.07 15.17
CA VAL A 160 -2.27 -17.25 15.94
C VAL A 160 -2.98 -18.14 16.95
N SER A 161 -2.70 -17.93 18.24
CA SER A 161 -3.14 -18.83 19.31
C SER A 161 -4.46 -18.44 19.94
N SER A 162 -4.79 -17.14 19.98
CA SER A 162 -6.05 -16.63 20.50
C SER A 162 -6.39 -15.26 19.96
N VAL A 163 -7.70 -14.96 19.91
CA VAL A 163 -8.22 -13.64 19.51
C VAL A 163 -9.26 -13.21 20.53
N GLY A 164 -9.10 -12.01 21.11
CA GLY A 164 -10.05 -11.40 22.04
C GLY A 164 -10.68 -10.17 21.42
N TRP A 165 -11.99 -10.00 21.59
CA TRP A 165 -12.77 -8.89 21.04
C TRP A 165 -13.48 -8.12 22.13
N TYR A 166 -13.61 -6.81 21.89
CA TYR A 166 -14.48 -5.93 22.68
C TYR A 166 -14.98 -4.79 21.82
N SER A 167 -16.24 -4.39 22.01
CA SER A 167 -16.84 -3.28 21.24
C SER A 167 -17.72 -2.43 22.14
N LEU A 168 -17.61 -1.12 22.01
CA LEU A 168 -18.43 -0.13 22.68
C LEU A 168 -18.76 1.02 21.72
N ASP A 169 -19.84 1.76 22.00
CA ASP A 169 -20.16 2.97 21.24
C ASP A 169 -19.19 4.10 21.66
N ALA A 170 -18.41 4.59 20.68
CA ALA A 170 -17.34 5.57 20.89
C ALA A 170 -17.41 6.72 19.87
N PRO A 171 -18.46 7.56 19.93
CA PRO A 171 -18.66 8.60 18.93
C PRO A 171 -17.53 9.66 18.95
N GLY A 172 -17.12 10.11 17.78
CA GLY A 172 -16.27 11.30 17.60
C GLY A 172 -14.79 11.13 17.85
N ILE A 173 -14.27 9.91 18.11
CA ILE A 173 -12.83 9.69 18.31
C ILE A 173 -12.08 9.82 16.99
N ARG A 174 -12.51 9.09 15.96
CA ARG A 174 -12.02 9.19 14.59
C ARG A 174 -13.17 8.91 13.64
N PHE A 175 -13.45 9.83 12.75
CA PHE A 175 -14.55 9.69 11.79
C PHE A 175 -14.26 10.46 10.51
N ARG A 176 -15.05 10.22 9.48
CA ARG A 176 -14.99 10.88 8.19
C ARG A 176 -16.40 11.10 7.67
N THR A 177 -16.76 12.34 7.38
CA THR A 177 -18.05 12.70 6.73
C THR A 177 -17.88 12.99 5.24
N ALA A 178 -16.64 13.24 4.81
CA ALA A 178 -16.19 13.45 3.44
C ALA A 178 -14.80 12.82 3.31
N ASP A 179 -13.87 13.43 2.58
CA ASP A 179 -12.56 12.84 2.33
C ASP A 179 -11.58 12.97 3.51
N SER A 180 -11.80 13.93 4.41
CA SER A 180 -10.85 14.24 5.50
C SER A 180 -11.19 13.52 6.81
N VAL A 181 -10.17 12.92 7.42
CA VAL A 181 -10.23 12.40 8.79
C VAL A 181 -10.44 13.52 9.78
N GLN A 182 -11.34 13.33 10.72
CA GLN A 182 -11.71 14.26 11.78
C GLN A 182 -11.77 13.56 13.14
N SER A 183 -11.71 14.36 14.21
CA SER A 183 -11.91 13.97 15.61
C SER A 183 -12.54 15.15 16.36
N LEU A 184 -13.33 14.87 17.38
CA LEU A 184 -13.85 15.92 18.27
C LEU A 184 -12.78 16.49 19.18
N GLY A 185 -11.59 15.87 19.28
CA GLY A 185 -10.43 16.38 20.01
C GLY A 185 -10.58 16.34 21.53
N ILE A 186 -11.51 15.54 22.08
CA ILE A 186 -11.75 15.42 23.53
C ILE A 186 -10.75 14.42 24.11
N THR A 187 -9.53 14.86 24.33
CA THR A 187 -8.34 14.02 24.64
C THR A 187 -8.55 13.04 25.80
N ASN A 188 -9.23 13.42 26.86
CA ASN A 188 -9.45 12.49 28.01
C ASN A 188 -10.44 11.40 27.64
N TYR A 189 -11.55 11.77 27.00
CA TYR A 189 -12.57 10.83 26.53
C TYR A 189 -11.98 9.83 25.54
N GLU A 190 -11.26 10.31 24.53
CA GLU A 190 -10.59 9.46 23.54
C GLU A 190 -9.66 8.47 24.20
N ARG A 191 -8.79 8.93 25.09
CA ARG A 191 -7.82 8.08 25.78
C ARG A 191 -8.50 7.02 26.67
N GLU A 192 -9.48 7.42 27.49
CA GLU A 192 -10.18 6.50 28.41
C GLU A 192 -10.97 5.44 27.64
N THR A 193 -11.66 5.84 26.58
CA THR A 193 -12.41 4.94 25.71
C THR A 193 -11.51 3.91 25.02
N ILE A 194 -10.38 4.36 24.47
CA ILE A 194 -9.41 3.46 23.82
C ILE A 194 -8.82 2.48 24.83
N ILE A 195 -8.38 2.97 26.00
CA ILE A 195 -7.81 2.12 27.06
C ILE A 195 -8.83 1.10 27.53
N THR A 196 -10.07 1.48 27.77
CA THR A 196 -11.14 0.56 28.18
C THR A 196 -11.35 -0.55 27.15
N ALA A 197 -11.48 -0.20 25.88
CA ALA A 197 -11.71 -1.19 24.82
C ALA A 197 -10.53 -2.14 24.64
N VAL A 198 -9.31 -1.59 24.63
CA VAL A 198 -8.07 -2.38 24.48
C VAL A 198 -7.88 -3.32 25.65
N THR A 199 -8.06 -2.85 26.89
CA THR A 199 -7.95 -3.68 28.10
C THR A 199 -8.94 -4.85 28.05
N ALA A 200 -10.21 -4.57 27.78
CA ALA A 200 -11.24 -5.60 27.70
C ALA A 200 -10.98 -6.62 26.55
N ALA A 201 -10.51 -6.17 25.41
CA ALA A 201 -10.13 -7.09 24.32
C ALA A 201 -8.97 -8.00 24.74
N MET A 202 -7.97 -7.47 25.44
CA MET A 202 -6.85 -8.27 25.98
C MET A 202 -7.29 -9.27 27.03
N GLU A 203 -8.18 -8.89 27.95
CA GLU A 203 -8.74 -9.78 28.97
C GLU A 203 -9.56 -10.93 28.36
N ASN A 204 -10.11 -10.75 27.17
CA ASN A 204 -10.83 -11.77 26.42
C ASN A 204 -9.90 -12.71 25.62
N THR A 205 -8.58 -12.52 25.65
CA THR A 205 -7.64 -13.50 25.10
C THR A 205 -7.36 -14.60 26.14
N THR A 206 -7.13 -15.82 25.67
CA THR A 206 -6.87 -16.99 26.52
C THR A 206 -5.37 -17.31 26.56
N THR A 207 -4.54 -16.40 27.04
CA THR A 207 -3.09 -16.69 27.13
C THR A 207 -2.59 -16.57 28.56
N ASP A 208 -1.91 -17.62 29.03
CA ASP A 208 -1.15 -17.65 30.28
C ASP A 208 0.35 -17.39 30.05
N ARG A 209 0.75 -17.06 28.80
CA ARG A 209 2.15 -16.88 28.42
C ARG A 209 2.62 -15.45 28.65
N SER A 210 3.91 -15.31 28.91
CA SER A 210 4.56 -14.00 28.94
C SER A 210 4.66 -13.44 27.52
N ILE A 211 4.25 -12.20 27.34
CA ILE A 211 4.40 -11.47 26.07
C ILE A 211 5.87 -11.04 25.96
N ASP A 212 6.52 -11.29 24.83
CA ASP A 212 7.87 -10.84 24.52
C ASP A 212 7.85 -9.51 23.76
N TYR A 213 6.94 -9.38 22.79
CA TYR A 213 6.71 -8.17 21.99
C TYR A 213 5.25 -7.72 22.09
N ALA A 214 5.03 -6.42 22.02
CA ALA A 214 3.69 -5.86 21.98
C ALA A 214 3.55 -4.77 20.90
N VAL A 215 2.47 -4.85 20.13
CA VAL A 215 2.08 -3.89 19.10
C VAL A 215 0.69 -3.37 19.43
N LEU A 216 0.62 -2.14 19.89
CA LEU A 216 -0.64 -1.54 20.33
C LEU A 216 -1.12 -0.52 19.30
N HIS A 217 -2.42 -0.22 19.32
CA HIS A 217 -3.00 0.85 18.51
C HIS A 217 -2.20 2.17 18.64
N GLN A 218 -1.75 2.72 17.53
CA GLN A 218 -0.80 3.83 17.49
C GLN A 218 -1.19 4.96 16.52
N PRO A 219 -2.26 5.72 16.80
CA PRO A 219 -2.66 6.89 16.00
C PRO A 219 -1.68 8.07 16.17
N ASN A 220 -0.72 7.95 17.07
CA ASN A 220 0.43 8.81 17.27
C ASN A 220 1.51 8.06 18.06
N GLY A 221 2.72 8.63 18.16
CA GLY A 221 3.86 7.98 18.81
C GLY A 221 3.81 7.96 20.34
N THR A 222 2.80 8.52 21.01
CA THR A 222 2.73 8.57 22.49
C THR A 222 1.65 7.69 23.10
N LEU A 223 0.54 7.45 22.38
CA LEU A 223 -0.58 6.67 22.90
C LEU A 223 -0.22 5.22 23.21
N PRO A 224 0.56 4.48 22.39
CA PRO A 224 0.93 3.10 22.70
C PRO A 224 1.58 2.94 24.07
N TYR A 225 2.49 3.85 24.43
CA TYR A 225 3.15 3.84 25.75
C TYR A 225 2.20 4.11 26.92
N ARG A 226 1.15 4.91 26.68
CA ARG A 226 0.10 5.15 27.70
C ARG A 226 -0.78 3.93 27.88
N ILE A 227 -1.18 3.29 26.78
CA ILE A 227 -1.93 2.03 26.81
C ILE A 227 -1.11 0.97 27.55
N ALA A 228 0.15 0.73 27.17
CA ALA A 228 1.02 -0.26 27.79
C ALA A 228 1.09 -0.12 29.32
N ARG A 229 1.28 1.12 29.81
CA ARG A 229 1.30 1.40 31.26
C ARG A 229 -0.04 1.08 31.94
N SER A 230 -1.17 1.32 31.25
CA SER A 230 -2.51 1.07 31.82
C SER A 230 -2.84 -0.41 31.91
N VAL A 231 -2.26 -1.24 31.02
CA VAL A 231 -2.44 -2.70 30.98
C VAL A 231 -1.22 -3.47 31.53
N SER A 232 -0.30 -2.79 32.23
CA SER A 232 0.89 -3.37 32.85
C SER A 232 1.84 -4.11 31.91
N ILE A 233 1.94 -3.67 30.64
CA ILE A 233 2.95 -4.12 29.68
C ILE A 233 4.18 -3.23 29.82
N ASP A 234 5.35 -3.86 29.91
CA ASP A 234 6.63 -3.15 29.88
C ASP A 234 6.80 -2.42 28.55
N THR A 235 7.14 -1.14 28.61
CA THR A 235 7.27 -0.29 27.41
C THR A 235 8.45 -0.69 26.51
N GLU A 236 9.43 -1.42 26.99
CA GLU A 236 10.53 -1.98 26.19
C GLU A 236 10.02 -2.98 25.15
N LYS A 237 8.94 -3.72 25.46
CA LYS A 237 8.31 -4.69 24.54
C LYS A 237 7.64 -4.05 23.33
N LEU A 238 7.41 -2.74 23.34
CA LEU A 238 6.85 -1.98 22.20
C LEU A 238 7.91 -1.63 21.15
N THR A 239 9.20 -1.69 21.48
CA THR A 239 10.29 -1.08 20.68
C THR A 239 10.24 -1.47 19.20
N HIS A 240 10.05 -2.75 18.91
CA HIS A 240 10.02 -3.26 17.53
C HIS A 240 8.68 -3.08 16.84
N GLY A 241 7.59 -2.89 17.59
CA GLY A 241 6.23 -2.71 17.07
C GLY A 241 5.81 -1.27 16.82
N ILE A 242 6.58 -0.27 17.30
CA ILE A 242 6.29 1.15 17.07
C ILE A 242 6.76 1.55 15.67
N VAL A 243 5.81 1.82 14.78
CA VAL A 243 6.05 2.28 13.41
C VAL A 243 5.54 3.70 13.17
N SER A 244 4.56 4.14 13.96
CA SER A 244 3.97 5.48 13.79
C SER A 244 4.97 6.62 13.96
N ARG A 245 6.10 6.38 14.62
CA ARG A 245 7.16 7.38 14.81
C ARG A 245 7.81 7.80 13.49
N THR A 246 7.93 6.88 12.53
CA THR A 246 8.65 7.05 11.26
C THR A 246 7.76 7.04 10.02
N ILE A 247 6.55 6.47 10.13
CA ILE A 247 5.62 6.43 8.99
C ILE A 247 4.29 7.14 9.25
N GLY A 248 4.03 7.61 10.48
CA GLY A 248 2.76 8.20 10.87
C GLY A 248 1.64 7.17 11.15
N ASP A 249 0.42 7.68 11.28
CA ASP A 249 -0.80 6.85 11.40
C ASP A 249 -1.28 6.42 10.02
N VAL A 250 -1.14 5.15 9.72
CA VAL A 250 -1.49 4.52 8.44
C VAL A 250 -2.85 3.80 8.52
N GLY A 251 -3.75 4.28 9.37
CA GLY A 251 -5.09 3.72 9.48
C GLY A 251 -5.12 2.23 9.85
N THR A 252 -5.78 1.40 9.01
CA THR A 252 -5.90 -0.06 9.22
C THR A 252 -4.56 -0.78 9.15
N ALA A 253 -3.60 -0.24 8.41
CA ALA A 253 -2.31 -0.88 8.19
C ALA A 253 -1.31 -0.61 9.33
N THR A 254 -1.53 0.38 10.20
CA THR A 254 -0.54 0.77 11.21
C THR A 254 -0.16 -0.39 12.14
N VAL A 255 -1.16 -1.08 12.74
CA VAL A 255 -0.90 -2.21 13.63
C VAL A 255 -0.43 -3.43 12.86
N ALA A 256 -0.94 -3.65 11.64
CA ALA A 256 -0.50 -4.76 10.79
C ALA A 256 0.99 -4.63 10.42
N ILE A 257 1.44 -3.45 9.98
CA ILE A 257 2.86 -3.17 9.69
C ILE A 257 3.71 -3.34 10.97
N GLY A 258 3.25 -2.79 12.10
CA GLY A 258 3.93 -2.94 13.38
C GLY A 258 4.05 -4.40 13.82
N LEU A 259 3.00 -5.20 13.63
CA LEU A 259 3.01 -6.64 13.92
C LEU A 259 4.05 -7.37 13.06
N LEU A 260 4.06 -7.12 11.75
CA LEU A 260 5.02 -7.75 10.85
C LEU A 260 6.46 -7.36 11.18
N LYS A 261 6.68 -6.09 11.56
CA LYS A 261 8.00 -5.63 12.00
C LYS A 261 8.42 -6.30 13.31
N ALA A 262 7.55 -6.43 14.31
CA ALA A 262 7.85 -7.14 15.54
C ALA A 262 8.13 -8.63 15.29
N LEU A 263 7.35 -9.30 14.44
CA LEU A 263 7.55 -10.70 14.08
C LEU A 263 8.84 -10.95 13.28
N SER A 264 9.38 -9.94 12.59
CA SER A 264 10.67 -10.07 11.89
C SER A 264 11.86 -10.05 12.86
N GLU A 265 11.70 -9.48 14.04
CA GLU A 265 12.71 -9.44 15.10
C GLU A 265 12.56 -10.61 16.08
N ALA A 266 11.36 -11.19 16.16
CA ALA A 266 11.07 -12.31 17.06
C ALA A 266 11.81 -13.58 16.64
N THR A 267 12.00 -14.49 17.61
CA THR A 267 12.55 -15.82 17.41
C THR A 267 11.49 -16.90 17.58
N THR A 268 11.83 -18.12 17.21
CA THR A 268 10.90 -19.26 17.34
C THR A 268 10.48 -19.46 18.80
N GLY A 269 9.19 -19.43 19.06
CA GLY A 269 8.58 -19.63 20.37
C GLY A 269 8.35 -18.38 21.19
N GLU A 270 8.78 -17.21 20.73
CA GLU A 270 8.44 -15.91 21.34
C GLU A 270 7.01 -15.51 21.01
N ASP A 271 6.37 -14.83 21.96
CA ASP A 271 4.98 -14.43 21.91
C ASP A 271 4.84 -12.91 21.63
N THR A 272 4.11 -12.58 20.58
CA THR A 272 3.80 -11.20 20.18
C THR A 272 2.31 -10.92 20.37
N LEU A 273 1.97 -9.89 21.15
CA LEU A 273 0.61 -9.37 21.28
C LEU A 273 0.40 -8.22 20.31
N ALA A 274 -0.62 -8.31 19.44
CA ALA A 274 -1.06 -7.21 18.58
C ALA A 274 -2.47 -6.75 18.97
N VAL A 275 -2.67 -5.45 19.21
CA VAL A 275 -3.97 -4.90 19.58
C VAL A 275 -4.39 -3.79 18.62
N PHE A 276 -5.42 -4.06 17.87
CA PHE A 276 -6.09 -3.13 16.96
C PHE A 276 -7.18 -2.37 17.69
N TYR A 277 -7.42 -1.13 17.29
CA TYR A 277 -8.57 -0.34 17.73
C TYR A 277 -9.08 0.55 16.61
N GLY A 278 -10.42 0.71 16.54
CA GLY A 278 -11.07 1.65 15.63
C GLY A 278 -12.58 1.65 15.78
N GLY A 279 -13.20 2.84 15.75
CA GLY A 279 -14.65 2.99 15.83
C GLY A 279 -15.29 2.44 17.11
N GLY A 280 -14.53 2.33 18.21
CA GLY A 280 -14.99 1.71 19.46
C GLY A 280 -14.76 0.20 19.55
N THR A 281 -14.35 -0.47 18.47
CA THR A 281 -13.98 -1.89 18.47
C THR A 281 -12.49 -2.06 18.71
N ALA A 282 -12.13 -2.99 19.61
CA ALA A 282 -10.76 -3.45 19.83
C ALA A 282 -10.66 -4.96 19.59
N ALA A 283 -9.53 -5.40 19.05
CA ALA A 283 -9.21 -6.80 18.87
C ALA A 283 -7.75 -7.06 19.26
N ALA A 284 -7.53 -8.08 20.08
CA ALA A 284 -6.22 -8.50 20.55
C ALA A 284 -5.88 -9.89 20.00
N PHE A 285 -4.70 -10.03 19.39
CA PHE A 285 -4.19 -11.26 18.81
C PHE A 285 -2.92 -11.68 19.54
N ASN A 286 -2.87 -12.94 19.97
CA ASN A 286 -1.63 -13.55 20.44
C ASN A 286 -1.04 -14.40 19.31
N CYS A 287 0.17 -14.04 18.91
CA CYS A 287 0.94 -14.69 17.85
C CYS A 287 2.19 -15.32 18.45
N THR A 288 2.51 -16.56 18.09
CA THR A 288 3.72 -17.24 18.56
C THR A 288 4.60 -17.63 17.37
N GLY A 289 5.85 -17.19 17.35
CA GLY A 289 6.83 -17.50 16.31
C GLY A 289 7.45 -16.27 15.68
N SER A 290 8.15 -16.48 14.58
CA SER A 290 8.88 -15.44 13.83
C SER A 290 8.53 -15.48 12.35
N LEU A 291 8.80 -14.41 11.62
CA LEU A 291 8.44 -14.29 10.22
C LEU A 291 9.52 -13.57 9.41
N ASN A 292 9.84 -14.10 8.22
CA ASN A 292 10.56 -13.32 7.22
C ASN A 292 9.59 -12.34 6.55
N VAL A 293 9.89 -11.04 6.61
CA VAL A 293 9.05 -9.99 6.06
C VAL A 293 9.77 -9.25 4.94
N SER A 294 9.18 -9.20 3.76
CA SER A 294 9.71 -8.41 2.64
C SER A 294 9.31 -6.92 2.78
N GLY A 295 10.18 -6.01 2.32
CA GLY A 295 9.90 -4.56 2.30
C GLY A 295 10.32 -3.80 3.55
N LEU A 296 11.06 -4.42 4.48
CA LEU A 296 11.58 -3.73 5.69
C LEU A 296 12.52 -2.58 5.35
N LEU A 297 13.24 -2.65 4.23
CA LEU A 297 14.13 -1.59 3.76
C LEU A 297 13.42 -0.25 3.46
N ASP A 298 12.11 -0.26 3.24
CA ASP A 298 11.33 0.97 3.03
C ASP A 298 11.35 1.93 4.22
N PHE A 299 11.76 1.45 5.40
CA PHE A 299 11.95 2.31 6.57
C PHE A 299 13.25 3.11 6.52
N ASP A 300 14.25 2.64 5.78
CA ASP A 300 15.59 3.19 5.73
C ASP A 300 15.87 3.90 4.39
N GLU A 301 15.36 3.35 3.28
CA GLU A 301 15.54 3.91 1.92
C GLU A 301 14.50 5.00 1.64
N THR A 302 14.70 6.20 2.21
CA THR A 302 13.71 7.29 2.20
C THR A 302 14.24 8.57 1.54
N GLU A 303 13.33 9.40 1.05
CA GLU A 303 13.61 10.75 0.54
C GLU A 303 12.72 11.79 1.20
N SER A 304 13.32 12.89 1.64
CA SER A 304 12.60 13.98 2.32
C SER A 304 11.85 14.88 1.35
N LEU A 305 10.65 15.32 1.76
CA LEU A 305 9.87 16.33 1.06
C LEU A 305 9.83 17.65 1.82
N THR A 306 9.82 18.76 1.07
CA THR A 306 9.41 20.05 1.65
C THR A 306 7.91 20.03 1.93
N TYR A 307 7.44 20.83 2.91
CA TYR A 307 6.01 20.93 3.20
C TYR A 307 5.20 21.44 2.01
N ALA A 308 5.74 22.34 1.20
CA ALA A 308 5.08 22.84 -0.01
C ALA A 308 4.89 21.72 -1.06
N THR A 309 5.92 20.89 -1.28
CA THR A 309 5.84 19.73 -2.18
C THR A 309 4.82 18.71 -1.67
N TYR A 310 4.82 18.44 -0.38
CA TYR A 310 3.80 17.61 0.27
C TYR A 310 2.37 18.10 -0.02
N LEU A 311 2.08 19.37 0.25
CA LEU A 311 0.74 19.94 0.02
C LEU A 311 0.32 19.84 -1.45
N ARG A 312 1.26 20.03 -2.38
CA ARG A 312 1.03 19.88 -3.82
C ARG A 312 0.72 18.44 -4.19
N GLN A 313 1.56 17.49 -3.79
CA GLN A 313 1.39 16.06 -4.09
C GLN A 313 0.06 15.51 -3.55
N ARG A 314 -0.31 15.92 -2.34
CA ARG A 314 -1.58 15.52 -1.71
C ARG A 314 -2.81 16.24 -2.29
N GLY A 315 -2.61 17.24 -3.17
CA GLY A 315 -3.70 17.99 -3.80
C GLY A 315 -4.36 19.02 -2.88
N TYR A 316 -3.72 19.41 -1.78
CA TYR A 316 -4.20 20.46 -0.90
C TYR A 316 -4.04 21.88 -1.50
N LEU A 317 -3.03 22.05 -2.36
CA LEU A 317 -2.92 23.25 -3.17
C LEU A 317 -3.85 23.06 -4.36
N GLY A 318 -5.01 23.75 -4.33
CA GLY A 318 -6.07 23.61 -5.32
C GLY A 318 -5.58 23.93 -6.72
N THR A 319 -5.96 23.09 -7.65
CA THR A 319 -5.79 23.31 -9.09
C THR A 319 -7.15 23.20 -9.73
N GLU A 320 -7.46 24.08 -10.69
CA GLU A 320 -8.67 23.95 -11.46
C GLU A 320 -8.69 22.58 -12.14
N GLN A 321 -9.79 21.84 -11.96
CA GLN A 321 -10.02 20.64 -12.77
C GLN A 321 -10.23 21.08 -14.21
N ILE A 322 -9.33 20.68 -15.08
CA ILE A 322 -9.50 20.88 -16.53
C ILE A 322 -10.55 19.87 -16.98
N THR A 323 -11.77 20.38 -17.21
CA THR A 323 -12.87 19.58 -17.73
C THR A 323 -12.83 19.58 -19.24
N GLY A 324 -12.77 18.40 -19.84
CA GLY A 324 -12.89 18.18 -21.30
C GLY A 324 -11.54 18.00 -22.02
N GLY A 325 -11.58 17.21 -23.06
CA GLY A 325 -10.42 16.81 -23.86
C GLY A 325 -9.74 15.54 -23.32
N GLY A 326 -8.98 14.88 -24.15
CA GLY A 326 -8.24 13.67 -23.84
C GLY A 326 -8.67 12.45 -24.65
N ALA A 327 -7.80 11.45 -24.67
CA ALA A 327 -8.04 10.20 -25.38
C ALA A 327 -9.08 9.35 -24.64
N ASN A 328 -10.31 9.35 -25.13
CA ASN A 328 -11.35 8.45 -24.64
C ASN A 328 -11.03 7.01 -25.05
N VAL A 329 -10.47 6.24 -24.12
CA VAL A 329 -10.36 4.80 -24.30
C VAL A 329 -11.70 4.16 -23.95
N SER A 330 -12.35 3.52 -24.92
CA SER A 330 -13.62 2.85 -24.68
C SER A 330 -13.46 1.75 -23.61
N LEU A 331 -14.48 1.59 -22.76
CA LEU A 331 -14.45 0.56 -21.70
C LEU A 331 -14.17 -0.85 -22.23
N PRO A 332 -14.77 -1.32 -23.34
CA PRO A 332 -14.44 -2.62 -23.91
C PRO A 332 -12.97 -2.75 -24.34
N THR A 333 -12.37 -1.69 -24.89
CA THR A 333 -10.94 -1.69 -25.25
C THR A 333 -10.07 -1.70 -24.01
N TRP A 334 -10.44 -0.93 -22.99
CA TRP A 334 -9.74 -0.95 -21.71
C TRP A 334 -9.76 -2.35 -21.09
N GLN A 335 -10.93 -2.99 -21.03
CA GLN A 335 -11.11 -4.32 -20.46
C GLN A 335 -10.28 -5.40 -21.17
N ARG A 336 -10.24 -5.39 -22.52
CA ARG A 336 -9.41 -6.33 -23.28
C ARG A 336 -7.91 -6.16 -23.06
N SER A 337 -7.47 -4.96 -22.69
CA SER A 337 -6.06 -4.65 -22.49
C SER A 337 -5.58 -4.71 -21.04
N LEU A 338 -6.41 -5.17 -20.10
CA LEU A 338 -6.07 -5.19 -18.66
C LEU A 338 -4.80 -6.01 -18.36
N ASP A 339 -4.65 -7.17 -18.99
CA ASP A 339 -3.49 -8.04 -18.76
C ASP A 339 -2.18 -7.37 -19.20
N SER A 340 -2.17 -6.69 -20.32
CA SER A 340 -1.01 -5.90 -20.76
C SER A 340 -0.77 -4.68 -19.86
N ARG A 341 -1.85 -3.99 -19.46
CA ARG A 341 -1.76 -2.77 -18.65
C ARG A 341 -1.35 -3.02 -17.20
N TYR A 342 -1.70 -4.15 -16.63
CA TYR A 342 -1.41 -4.46 -15.23
C TYR A 342 -0.24 -5.43 -15.06
N ARG A 343 -0.08 -6.39 -15.99
CA ARG A 343 0.85 -7.50 -15.83
C ARG A 343 1.87 -7.63 -16.95
N LEU A 344 1.94 -6.64 -17.86
CA LEU A 344 2.89 -6.63 -18.98
C LEU A 344 2.78 -7.88 -19.87
N VAL A 345 1.54 -8.41 -20.04
CA VAL A 345 1.33 -9.56 -20.92
C VAL A 345 1.49 -9.13 -22.37
N ALA A 346 2.48 -9.72 -23.06
CA ALA A 346 2.73 -9.61 -24.47
C ALA A 346 2.10 -10.78 -25.23
N GLY A 347 2.19 -10.78 -26.55
CA GLY A 347 1.65 -11.84 -27.41
C GLY A 347 2.68 -12.41 -28.35
N ARG A 348 2.83 -13.73 -28.34
CA ARG A 348 3.59 -14.49 -29.32
C ARG A 348 2.72 -14.79 -30.54
N CYS A 349 3.19 -14.45 -31.73
CA CYS A 349 2.48 -14.72 -32.97
C CYS A 349 2.61 -16.19 -33.34
N PRO A 350 1.49 -16.92 -33.55
CA PRO A 350 1.55 -18.34 -33.92
C PRO A 350 2.06 -18.59 -35.34
N LEU A 351 2.17 -17.56 -36.19
CA LEU A 351 2.60 -17.71 -37.58
C LEU A 351 4.08 -17.41 -37.80
N CYS A 352 4.66 -16.46 -37.06
CA CYS A 352 6.05 -16.04 -37.29
C CYS A 352 6.88 -15.97 -36.00
N ASP A 353 6.32 -16.39 -34.87
CA ASP A 353 6.96 -16.49 -33.55
C ASP A 353 7.44 -15.13 -32.96
N SER A 354 7.17 -14.01 -33.62
CA SER A 354 7.52 -12.69 -33.13
C SER A 354 6.64 -12.25 -31.97
N ILE A 355 7.19 -11.43 -31.06
CA ILE A 355 6.48 -10.88 -29.90
C ILE A 355 5.89 -9.50 -30.24
N SER A 356 4.65 -9.28 -29.86
CA SER A 356 3.92 -8.01 -30.02
C SER A 356 3.41 -7.48 -28.68
N PHE A 357 3.43 -6.17 -28.47
CA PHE A 357 2.84 -5.52 -27.30
C PHE A 357 2.05 -4.28 -27.70
N PRO A 358 0.77 -4.12 -27.28
CA PRO A 358 -0.07 -5.14 -26.64
C PRO A 358 -0.41 -6.29 -27.59
N PRO A 359 -0.89 -7.46 -27.11
CA PRO A 359 -1.30 -8.61 -27.92
C PRO A 359 -2.69 -8.43 -28.54
N ASP A 360 -2.88 -7.40 -29.34
CA ASP A 360 -4.16 -7.05 -29.97
C ASP A 360 -3.96 -6.62 -31.43
N GLY A 361 -4.92 -6.99 -32.28
CA GLY A 361 -4.93 -6.61 -33.69
C GLY A 361 -4.11 -7.50 -34.59
N ALA A 362 -3.29 -6.90 -35.47
CA ALA A 362 -2.41 -7.60 -36.40
C ALA A 362 -0.99 -7.74 -35.80
N CYS A 363 -0.32 -8.83 -36.11
CA CYS A 363 1.09 -9.01 -35.77
C CYS A 363 1.94 -7.90 -36.35
N GLN A 364 2.82 -7.32 -35.53
CA GLN A 364 3.67 -6.19 -35.95
C GLN A 364 4.73 -6.59 -37.01
N THR A 365 5.04 -7.89 -37.13
CA THR A 365 6.07 -8.41 -38.04
C THR A 365 5.49 -8.98 -39.34
N CYS A 366 4.54 -9.94 -39.25
CA CYS A 366 3.96 -10.54 -40.46
C CYS A 366 2.68 -9.85 -40.95
N HIS A 367 2.16 -8.89 -40.18
CA HIS A 367 0.95 -8.09 -40.48
C HIS A 367 -0.36 -8.90 -40.55
N GLU A 368 -0.33 -10.17 -40.24
CA GLU A 368 -1.52 -11.04 -40.22
C GLU A 368 -2.32 -10.82 -38.92
N ARG A 369 -3.64 -10.87 -39.02
CA ARG A 369 -4.52 -10.92 -37.86
C ARG A 369 -4.50 -12.31 -37.25
N VAL A 370 -4.05 -12.38 -36.00
CA VAL A 370 -3.88 -13.64 -35.29
C VAL A 370 -4.51 -13.56 -33.89
N SER A 371 -4.78 -14.74 -33.31
CA SER A 371 -4.99 -14.85 -31.87
C SER A 371 -3.63 -15.12 -31.25
N PHE A 372 -3.11 -14.15 -30.54
CA PHE A 372 -1.79 -14.26 -29.90
C PHE A 372 -1.81 -15.27 -28.75
N GLU A 373 -0.72 -16.01 -28.60
CA GLU A 373 -0.42 -16.72 -27.35
C GLU A 373 0.08 -15.71 -26.32
N HIS A 374 -0.56 -15.66 -25.15
CA HIS A 374 -0.19 -14.74 -24.10
C HIS A 374 1.09 -15.16 -23.40
N VAL A 375 2.09 -14.29 -23.37
CA VAL A 375 3.38 -14.51 -22.73
C VAL A 375 3.72 -13.33 -21.82
N PRO A 376 4.16 -13.55 -20.56
CA PRO A 376 4.55 -12.47 -19.69
C PRO A 376 5.86 -11.86 -20.15
N ALA A 377 5.97 -10.52 -20.12
CA ALA A 377 7.25 -9.83 -20.17
C ALA A 377 7.85 -9.73 -18.76
N GLU A 378 9.18 -9.62 -18.70
CA GLU A 378 9.88 -9.37 -17.44
C GLU A 378 9.47 -8.03 -16.84
N ARG A 379 9.55 -7.93 -15.51
CA ARG A 379 9.18 -6.69 -14.78
C ARG A 379 10.30 -5.66 -14.74
N GLU A 380 11.52 -6.06 -15.04
CA GLU A 380 12.69 -5.20 -15.16
C GLU A 380 13.08 -5.05 -16.61
N GLY A 381 13.53 -3.85 -16.98
CA GLY A 381 13.94 -3.54 -18.33
C GLY A 381 14.82 -2.31 -18.39
N THR A 382 15.16 -1.91 -19.63
CA THR A 382 16.10 -0.83 -19.89
C THR A 382 15.42 0.31 -20.65
N ILE A 383 15.69 1.54 -20.27
CA ILE A 383 15.22 2.73 -20.99
C ILE A 383 15.94 2.82 -22.35
N VAL A 384 15.16 2.81 -23.44
CA VAL A 384 15.69 2.98 -24.81
C VAL A 384 15.35 4.35 -25.41
N ALA A 385 14.40 5.08 -24.84
CA ALA A 385 14.11 6.47 -25.15
C ALA A 385 13.49 7.16 -23.93
N ALA A 386 13.78 8.45 -23.77
CA ALA A 386 13.23 9.26 -22.68
C ALA A 386 12.92 10.69 -23.15
N SER A 387 11.89 11.29 -22.56
CA SER A 387 11.54 12.71 -22.72
C SER A 387 10.95 13.24 -21.44
N VAL A 388 11.40 14.41 -20.98
CA VAL A 388 10.81 15.09 -19.82
C VAL A 388 9.73 16.07 -20.28
N ILE A 389 8.52 15.90 -19.77
CA ILE A 389 7.37 16.74 -20.10
C ILE A 389 7.24 17.84 -19.04
N GLY A 390 7.54 19.07 -19.44
CA GLY A 390 7.43 20.26 -18.59
C GLY A 390 6.01 20.84 -18.51
N HIS A 391 5.86 21.96 -17.79
CA HIS A 391 4.58 22.64 -17.67
C HIS A 391 3.99 23.03 -19.04
N GLY A 392 2.68 22.80 -19.21
CA GLY A 392 1.95 23.10 -20.44
C GLY A 392 2.11 22.10 -21.57
N GLY A 393 2.94 21.05 -21.40
CA GLY A 393 3.16 20.01 -22.41
C GLY A 393 2.36 18.73 -22.19
N ALA A 394 1.66 18.59 -21.07
CA ALA A 394 0.88 17.40 -20.75
C ALA A 394 -0.43 17.36 -21.56
N PRO A 395 -0.81 16.20 -22.13
CA PRO A 395 -2.18 15.95 -22.58
C PRO A 395 -3.19 16.18 -21.46
N PRO A 396 -4.44 16.60 -21.77
CA PRO A 396 -5.44 16.98 -20.76
C PRO A 396 -5.64 15.94 -19.64
N GLU A 397 -5.66 14.66 -19.95
CA GLU A 397 -5.82 13.55 -19.01
C GLU A 397 -4.70 13.45 -17.97
N PHE A 398 -3.49 13.94 -18.26
CA PHE A 398 -2.34 13.92 -17.37
C PHE A 398 -2.10 15.25 -16.64
N THR A 399 -2.87 16.29 -16.95
CA THR A 399 -2.65 17.63 -16.39
C THR A 399 -2.78 17.66 -14.87
N THR A 400 -3.80 17.01 -14.32
CA THR A 400 -3.99 16.93 -12.86
C THR A 400 -2.81 16.23 -12.18
N TYR A 401 -2.30 15.15 -12.76
CA TYR A 401 -1.11 14.48 -12.28
C TYR A 401 0.11 15.40 -12.33
N GLN A 402 0.34 16.05 -13.48
CA GLN A 402 1.46 16.99 -13.64
C GLN A 402 1.41 18.16 -12.64
N GLN A 403 0.22 18.68 -12.34
CA GLN A 403 0.06 19.74 -11.35
C GLN A 403 0.48 19.28 -9.95
N ARG A 404 0.24 18.02 -9.60
CA ARG A 404 0.60 17.42 -8.30
C ARG A 404 2.06 17.01 -8.23
N SER A 405 2.56 16.31 -9.24
CA SER A 405 3.92 15.76 -9.27
C SER A 405 4.98 16.74 -9.81
N GLY A 406 4.59 17.73 -10.57
CA GLY A 406 5.51 18.57 -11.34
C GLY A 406 5.82 17.98 -12.73
N ARG A 407 7.02 18.23 -13.25
CA ARG A 407 7.48 17.61 -14.49
C ARG A 407 7.51 16.10 -14.34
N TYR A 408 7.28 15.37 -15.43
CA TYR A 408 7.36 13.92 -15.42
C TYR A 408 8.09 13.40 -16.67
N ALA A 409 8.64 12.21 -16.56
CA ALA A 409 9.32 11.55 -17.67
C ALA A 409 8.41 10.56 -18.37
N ALA A 410 8.32 10.68 -19.70
CA ALA A 410 7.79 9.67 -20.59
C ALA A 410 8.96 8.87 -21.17
N VAL A 411 8.88 7.55 -21.11
CA VAL A 411 9.96 6.64 -21.53
C VAL A 411 9.43 5.55 -22.44
N ILE A 412 10.34 4.97 -23.22
CA ILE A 412 10.13 3.67 -23.86
C ILE A 412 11.09 2.70 -23.14
N VAL A 413 10.54 1.64 -22.56
CA VAL A 413 11.29 0.61 -21.86
C VAL A 413 11.31 -0.65 -22.71
N GLU A 414 12.48 -1.20 -22.92
CA GLU A 414 12.67 -2.52 -23.54
C GLU A 414 12.65 -3.58 -22.47
N LEU A 415 11.69 -4.51 -22.58
CA LEU A 415 11.45 -5.59 -21.62
C LEU A 415 11.78 -6.93 -22.25
N PRO A 416 12.54 -7.82 -21.59
CA PRO A 416 12.76 -9.18 -22.03
C PRO A 416 11.46 -10.01 -22.06
N VAL A 417 11.33 -10.88 -23.06
CA VAL A 417 10.28 -11.89 -23.19
C VAL A 417 10.95 -13.18 -23.70
N GLY A 418 11.47 -13.99 -22.78
CA GLY A 418 12.31 -15.14 -23.13
C GLY A 418 13.60 -14.70 -23.85
N ASP A 419 13.80 -15.14 -25.09
CA ASP A 419 14.93 -14.80 -25.96
C ASP A 419 14.69 -13.56 -26.83
N GLN A 420 13.51 -12.97 -26.77
CA GLN A 420 13.11 -11.76 -27.50
C GLN A 420 12.88 -10.59 -26.53
N SER A 421 12.46 -9.43 -27.04
CA SER A 421 12.10 -8.28 -26.25
C SER A 421 10.88 -7.54 -26.83
N VAL A 422 10.23 -6.73 -25.99
CA VAL A 422 9.18 -5.80 -26.42
C VAL A 422 9.48 -4.38 -25.91
N ARG A 423 8.97 -3.37 -26.63
CA ARG A 423 9.09 -1.97 -26.24
C ARG A 423 7.76 -1.46 -25.73
N VAL A 424 7.77 -0.94 -24.52
CA VAL A 424 6.57 -0.48 -23.82
C VAL A 424 6.69 1.02 -23.54
N PRO A 425 5.77 1.85 -24.06
CA PRO A 425 5.70 3.27 -23.68
C PRO A 425 5.09 3.39 -22.28
N ALA A 426 5.73 4.18 -21.41
CA ALA A 426 5.28 4.38 -20.03
C ALA A 426 5.74 5.72 -19.47
N GLN A 427 5.33 6.00 -18.22
CA GLN A 427 5.85 7.10 -17.40
C GLN A 427 6.79 6.54 -16.33
N LEU A 428 7.79 7.33 -15.94
CA LEU A 428 8.52 7.08 -14.70
C LEU A 428 7.76 7.67 -13.50
N THR A 429 7.89 7.01 -12.37
CA THR A 429 7.36 7.43 -11.07
C THR A 429 8.45 7.29 -9.99
N ASP A 430 8.20 7.78 -8.79
CA ASP A 430 9.14 7.77 -7.66
C ASP A 430 10.50 8.44 -7.98
N ILE A 431 10.45 9.51 -8.77
CA ILE A 431 11.63 10.25 -9.18
C ILE A 431 11.33 11.75 -9.21
N ASP A 432 12.23 12.56 -8.70
CA ASP A 432 12.24 13.99 -8.98
C ASP A 432 13.03 14.27 -10.26
N THR A 433 12.31 14.64 -11.32
CA THR A 433 12.92 14.91 -12.64
C THR A 433 13.69 16.24 -12.69
N ASP A 434 13.63 17.05 -11.63
CA ASP A 434 14.43 18.25 -11.48
C ASP A 434 15.82 17.94 -10.87
N GLU A 435 15.90 16.89 -10.06
CA GLU A 435 17.10 16.49 -9.34
C GLU A 435 17.84 15.33 -10.02
N VAL A 436 17.13 14.44 -10.69
CA VAL A 436 17.67 13.19 -11.22
C VAL A 436 17.68 13.19 -12.75
N ALA A 437 18.86 13.05 -13.35
CA ALA A 437 18.98 12.82 -14.79
C ALA A 437 18.47 11.42 -15.15
N ILE A 438 17.78 11.33 -16.29
CA ILE A 438 17.27 10.08 -16.85
C ILE A 438 18.07 9.78 -18.10
N GLU A 439 18.76 8.64 -18.11
CA GLU A 439 19.65 8.25 -19.18
C GLU A 439 19.12 7.04 -19.96
N ILE A 440 19.43 7.01 -21.25
CA ILE A 440 19.22 5.81 -22.07
C ILE A 440 20.19 4.74 -21.56
N GLY A 441 19.69 3.54 -21.28
CA GLY A 441 20.44 2.46 -20.65
C GLY A 441 20.15 2.27 -19.17
N ASP A 442 19.47 3.21 -18.51
CA ASP A 442 19.04 3.04 -17.11
C ASP A 442 18.13 1.84 -16.96
N THR A 443 18.37 1.05 -15.91
CA THR A 443 17.52 -0.08 -15.53
C THR A 443 16.34 0.43 -14.71
N VAL A 444 15.15 -0.06 -15.04
CA VAL A 444 13.90 0.32 -14.39
C VAL A 444 13.03 -0.91 -14.09
N ARG A 445 12.22 -0.82 -13.03
CA ARG A 445 11.28 -1.87 -12.62
C ARG A 445 9.84 -1.38 -12.75
N SER A 446 8.96 -2.26 -13.22
CA SER A 446 7.52 -1.95 -13.34
C SER A 446 6.82 -1.93 -11.99
N THR A 447 5.90 -1.00 -11.83
CA THR A 447 4.96 -0.89 -10.70
C THR A 447 3.60 -0.43 -11.21
N ILE A 448 2.54 -0.71 -10.44
CA ILE A 448 1.20 -0.24 -10.79
C ILE A 448 0.94 1.09 -10.11
N ARG A 449 0.48 2.07 -10.89
CA ARG A 449 0.15 3.43 -10.43
C ARG A 449 -1.15 3.93 -11.06
N ARG A 450 -1.67 5.01 -10.52
CA ARG A 450 -2.72 5.80 -11.16
C ARG A 450 -2.15 6.41 -12.43
N ILE A 451 -2.83 6.22 -13.55
CA ILE A 451 -2.41 6.80 -14.83
C ILE A 451 -3.16 8.12 -15.09
N TYR A 452 -4.48 8.09 -14.99
CA TYR A 452 -5.34 9.27 -15.11
C TYR A 452 -6.72 8.97 -14.50
N GLU A 453 -7.52 10.01 -14.37
CA GLU A 453 -8.91 9.92 -13.93
C GLU A 453 -9.84 10.43 -15.02
N GLN A 454 -10.91 9.70 -15.28
CA GLN A 454 -11.93 10.06 -16.26
C GLN A 454 -13.31 9.96 -15.62
N GLU A 455 -14.02 11.09 -15.53
CA GLU A 455 -15.38 11.17 -14.96
C GLU A 455 -15.45 10.56 -13.54
N GLY A 456 -14.47 10.84 -12.69
CA GLY A 456 -14.36 10.32 -11.33
C GLY A 456 -13.86 8.88 -11.24
N VAL A 457 -13.57 8.20 -12.37
CA VAL A 457 -13.06 6.82 -12.38
C VAL A 457 -11.56 6.81 -12.63
N VAL A 458 -10.81 6.36 -11.63
CA VAL A 458 -9.35 6.22 -11.72
C VAL A 458 -9.00 5.05 -12.64
N ARG A 459 -8.08 5.30 -13.58
CA ARG A 459 -7.44 4.30 -14.43
C ARG A 459 -6.05 3.99 -13.90
N TYR A 460 -5.79 2.71 -13.71
CA TYR A 460 -4.52 2.19 -13.23
C TYR A 460 -3.75 1.51 -14.36
N GLY A 461 -2.45 1.45 -14.24
CA GLY A 461 -1.60 0.76 -15.20
C GLY A 461 -0.14 0.79 -14.78
N VAL A 462 0.69 0.15 -15.60
CA VAL A 462 2.13 0.08 -15.37
C VAL A 462 2.76 1.46 -15.57
N LYS A 463 3.58 1.86 -14.60
CA LYS A 463 4.67 2.82 -14.69
C LYS A 463 5.97 2.13 -14.32
N PHE A 464 7.08 2.85 -14.41
CA PHE A 464 8.37 2.30 -14.03
C PHE A 464 9.04 3.18 -12.97
N THR A 465 9.74 2.52 -12.03
CA THR A 465 10.61 3.17 -11.06
C THR A 465 12.06 2.92 -11.42
N PRO A 466 12.97 3.90 -11.25
CA PRO A 466 14.41 3.67 -11.42
C PRO A 466 14.89 2.61 -10.43
N ASN A 467 15.80 1.73 -10.88
CA ASN A 467 16.49 0.81 -9.99
C ASN A 467 17.65 1.54 -9.32
N MET A 468 17.44 2.05 -8.10
CA MET A 468 18.41 2.90 -7.38
C MET A 468 19.69 2.19 -6.96
N LYS A 469 19.72 0.86 -6.97
CA LYS A 469 20.93 0.10 -6.56
C LYS A 469 22.14 0.37 -7.44
N ASN A 470 21.96 0.86 -8.66
CA ASN A 470 23.06 1.12 -9.61
C ASN A 470 23.59 2.57 -9.58
N ARG A 471 23.05 3.47 -8.76
CA ARG A 471 23.42 4.91 -8.74
C ARG A 471 24.34 5.32 -7.57
N GLN A 472 24.69 4.40 -6.66
CA GLN A 472 25.57 4.69 -5.51
C GLN A 472 27.08 4.48 -5.80
N THR A 473 27.48 4.29 -7.05
CA THR A 473 28.89 4.07 -7.42
C THR A 473 29.38 5.05 -8.49
N ASP A 474 29.29 6.36 -8.22
CA ASP A 474 30.17 7.35 -8.88
C ASP A 474 30.50 8.49 -7.92
#